data_a79914ddea2c95dafb4414f0c743b626
#
_entry.id   a79914ddea2c95dafb4414f0c743b626
#
_cell.length_a   1.000
_cell.length_b   1.000
_cell.length_c   1.000
_cell.angle_alpha   90.00
_cell.angle_beta   90.00
_cell.angle_gamma   90.00
#
_symmetry.space_group_name_H-M   'P 1'
#
loop_
_entity.id
_entity.type
_entity.pdbx_description
1 polymer ?
#
loop_
_entity_poly.entity_id
_entity_poly.type
_entity_poly.pdbx_seq_one_letter_code
_entity_poly.pdbx_strand_id
1 'polypeptide(L)'
;MNILILGAGQVGSELTEILSEDGHSITLVDLNEEKLEKESEQHDIKIVCGNCCYPQTLEDANIQDTELAIAMTEYDEVNLVACQMIKHLNKRTKTMARIRAREYLKGKGSQIFENGEYSIDVLISPETLITEYISKLVQLPGALQVLDFGDGRASMVSVKAVEGAPITGHKVSELREHIPNADTRVAAIYREEEIIIPSGEDYIKDGDEVFFISAKGNIKKVMSEIRPRDSKYKNIMIAGGGKIGRRLAKILEDKFSVVKIIEKSRKRGDYLSENLDSALVLNGDSTDEDLLIEEGIESVDMFCAVTDSDEANVMSSLLAKKLGAKKVLSLMNKQSFLDLIHQGEVDI
;
A
#
# COMPACT_ATOMS: atom_id res chain seq x y z
N MET A 1 16.32 -14.47 -12.42
CA MET A 1 15.65 -15.55 -11.66
C MET A 1 14.56 -16.14 -12.52
N ASN A 2 14.26 -17.44 -12.31
CA ASN A 2 13.09 -18.10 -12.92
C ASN A 2 11.91 -17.96 -11.95
N ILE A 3 10.89 -17.22 -12.36
CA ILE A 3 9.72 -16.89 -11.51
C ILE A 3 8.45 -17.49 -12.15
N LEU A 4 7.68 -18.20 -11.33
CA LEU A 4 6.38 -18.76 -11.67
C LEU A 4 5.28 -17.92 -11.04
N ILE A 5 4.40 -17.33 -11.84
CA ILE A 5 3.24 -16.56 -11.38
C ILE A 5 1.98 -17.36 -11.66
N LEU A 6 1.16 -17.58 -10.63
CA LEU A 6 -0.10 -18.31 -10.71
C LEU A 6 -1.27 -17.35 -10.58
N GLY A 7 -1.98 -17.15 -11.68
CA GLY A 7 -3.12 -16.23 -11.84
C GLY A 7 -2.78 -14.99 -12.67
N ALA A 8 -3.39 -14.88 -13.85
CA ALA A 8 -3.34 -13.71 -14.75
C ALA A 8 -4.50 -12.73 -14.43
N GLY A 9 -4.74 -12.47 -13.15
CA GLY A 9 -5.59 -11.38 -12.69
C GLY A 9 -4.80 -10.07 -12.65
N GLN A 10 -5.46 -8.97 -12.29
CA GLN A 10 -4.84 -7.64 -12.26
C GLN A 10 -3.46 -7.63 -11.58
N VAL A 11 -3.33 -8.14 -10.36
CA VAL A 11 -2.05 -8.16 -9.62
C VAL A 11 -1.02 -9.09 -10.28
N GLY A 12 -1.47 -10.24 -10.83
CA GLY A 12 -0.56 -11.16 -11.51
C GLY A 12 -0.02 -10.58 -12.81
N SER A 13 -0.84 -9.88 -13.58
CA SER A 13 -0.44 -9.16 -14.80
C SER A 13 0.55 -8.05 -14.50
N GLU A 14 0.27 -7.19 -13.51
CA GLU A 14 1.18 -6.12 -13.08
C GLU A 14 2.54 -6.66 -12.59
N LEU A 15 2.52 -7.76 -11.82
CA LEU A 15 3.77 -8.42 -11.41
C LEU A 15 4.53 -9.01 -12.60
N THR A 16 3.82 -9.55 -13.59
CA THR A 16 4.42 -10.08 -14.81
C THR A 16 5.13 -8.98 -15.58
N GLU A 17 4.50 -7.83 -15.77
CA GLU A 17 5.07 -6.64 -16.40
C GLU A 17 6.34 -6.19 -15.68
N ILE A 18 6.24 -5.82 -14.40
CA ILE A 18 7.35 -5.30 -13.60
C ILE A 18 8.53 -6.27 -13.56
N LEU A 19 8.28 -7.55 -13.29
CA LEU A 19 9.35 -8.52 -13.14
C LEU A 19 9.98 -8.94 -14.48
N SER A 20 9.25 -8.87 -15.59
CA SER A 20 9.80 -9.09 -16.92
C SER A 20 10.70 -7.92 -17.35
N GLU A 21 10.31 -6.68 -17.07
CA GLU A 21 11.13 -5.48 -17.30
C GLU A 21 12.41 -5.48 -16.46
N ASP A 22 12.37 -6.03 -15.25
CA ASP A 22 13.56 -6.24 -14.40
C ASP A 22 14.48 -7.38 -14.89
N GLY A 23 14.17 -8.00 -16.05
CA GLY A 23 15.00 -9.02 -16.70
C GLY A 23 14.88 -10.41 -16.05
N HIS A 24 13.77 -10.72 -15.41
CA HIS A 24 13.49 -12.05 -14.90
C HIS A 24 12.80 -12.94 -15.96
N SER A 25 13.05 -14.25 -15.92
CA SER A 25 12.35 -15.22 -16.77
C SER A 25 11.03 -15.59 -16.11
N ILE A 26 9.92 -15.17 -16.71
CA ILE A 26 8.58 -15.35 -16.15
C ILE A 26 7.85 -16.51 -16.84
N THR A 27 7.22 -17.39 -16.05
CA THR A 27 6.19 -18.31 -16.50
C THR A 27 4.88 -17.93 -15.83
N LEU A 28 3.86 -17.61 -16.63
CA LEU A 28 2.52 -17.24 -16.17
C LEU A 28 1.53 -18.39 -16.38
N VAL A 29 0.78 -18.75 -15.34
CA VAL A 29 -0.22 -19.82 -15.36
C VAL A 29 -1.59 -19.26 -15.02
N ASP A 30 -2.59 -19.54 -15.86
CA ASP A 30 -4.01 -19.20 -15.59
C ASP A 30 -4.91 -20.25 -16.26
N LEU A 31 -6.17 -20.29 -15.85
CA LEU A 31 -7.22 -21.10 -16.50
C LEU A 31 -7.76 -20.44 -17.78
N ASN A 32 -7.60 -19.15 -17.92
CA ASN A 32 -8.13 -18.36 -19.02
C ASN A 32 -7.04 -18.10 -20.07
N GLU A 33 -7.16 -18.79 -21.21
CA GLU A 33 -6.23 -18.72 -22.33
C GLU A 33 -6.16 -17.32 -22.95
N GLU A 34 -7.30 -16.62 -23.11
CA GLU A 34 -7.34 -15.27 -23.69
C GLU A 34 -6.54 -14.25 -22.88
N LYS A 35 -6.56 -14.39 -21.53
CA LYS A 35 -5.73 -13.54 -20.67
C LYS A 35 -4.24 -13.82 -20.85
N LEU A 36 -3.87 -15.09 -20.94
CA LEU A 36 -2.50 -15.50 -21.12
C LEU A 36 -1.93 -15.05 -22.48
N GLU A 37 -2.71 -15.18 -23.56
CA GLU A 37 -2.33 -14.73 -24.88
C GLU A 37 -2.06 -13.22 -24.89
N LYS A 38 -2.96 -12.44 -24.29
CA LYS A 38 -2.79 -10.99 -24.17
C LYS A 38 -1.50 -10.61 -23.46
N GLU A 39 -1.15 -11.28 -22.37
CA GLU A 39 0.09 -11.01 -21.63
C GLU A 39 1.33 -11.40 -22.46
N SER A 40 1.27 -12.53 -23.19
CA SER A 40 2.37 -12.98 -24.04
C SER A 40 2.58 -12.14 -25.30
N GLU A 41 1.56 -11.40 -25.76
CA GLU A 41 1.70 -10.41 -26.84
C GLU A 41 2.46 -9.15 -26.39
N GLN A 42 2.39 -8.84 -25.10
CA GLN A 42 2.98 -7.61 -24.53
C GLN A 42 4.36 -7.84 -23.91
N HIS A 43 4.60 -9.06 -23.41
CA HIS A 43 5.81 -9.39 -22.65
C HIS A 43 6.44 -10.69 -23.15
N ASP A 44 7.77 -10.75 -23.13
CA ASP A 44 8.52 -11.99 -23.46
C ASP A 44 8.48 -12.97 -22.29
N ILE A 45 7.38 -13.72 -22.20
CA ILE A 45 7.10 -14.64 -21.11
C ILE A 45 6.64 -16.01 -21.62
N LYS A 46 6.84 -17.06 -20.83
CA LYS A 46 6.22 -18.36 -21.05
C LYS A 46 4.82 -18.37 -20.45
N ILE A 47 3.84 -18.87 -21.20
CA ILE A 47 2.48 -19.06 -20.71
C ILE A 47 2.12 -20.53 -20.62
N VAL A 48 1.31 -20.92 -19.63
CA VAL A 48 0.78 -22.26 -19.46
C VAL A 48 -0.69 -22.16 -19.06
N CYS A 49 -1.58 -22.63 -19.94
CA CYS A 49 -3.02 -22.68 -19.66
C CYS A 49 -3.35 -23.93 -18.86
N GLY A 50 -3.87 -23.79 -17.64
CA GLY A 50 -4.22 -24.94 -16.80
C GLY A 50 -4.47 -24.59 -15.33
N ASN A 51 -4.94 -25.60 -14.59
CA ASN A 51 -5.16 -25.46 -13.16
C ASN A 51 -3.83 -25.57 -12.40
N CYS A 52 -3.43 -24.48 -11.76
CA CYS A 52 -2.17 -24.39 -11.03
C CYS A 52 -2.04 -25.31 -9.80
N CYS A 53 -3.12 -25.98 -9.39
CA CYS A 53 -3.07 -27.01 -8.35
C CYS A 53 -2.71 -28.39 -8.90
N TYR A 54 -2.68 -28.58 -10.24
CA TYR A 54 -2.40 -29.87 -10.84
C TYR A 54 -0.89 -30.06 -11.06
N PRO A 55 -0.32 -31.20 -10.64
CA PRO A 55 1.11 -31.50 -10.84
C PRO A 55 1.56 -31.34 -12.29
N GLN A 56 0.77 -31.83 -13.25
CA GLN A 56 1.12 -31.75 -14.67
C GLN A 56 1.26 -30.33 -15.16
N THR A 57 0.34 -29.43 -14.76
CA THR A 57 0.41 -27.99 -15.10
C THR A 57 1.67 -27.35 -14.57
N LEU A 58 2.09 -27.72 -13.34
CA LEU A 58 3.31 -27.20 -12.72
C LEU A 58 4.58 -27.79 -13.39
N GLU A 59 4.54 -29.03 -13.84
CA GLU A 59 5.61 -29.64 -14.63
C GLU A 59 5.75 -28.95 -15.98
N ASP A 60 4.64 -28.71 -16.70
CA ASP A 60 4.62 -27.96 -17.96
C ASP A 60 5.14 -26.53 -17.79
N ALA A 61 4.96 -25.96 -16.59
CA ALA A 61 5.49 -24.66 -16.18
C ALA A 61 6.97 -24.70 -15.74
N ASN A 62 7.69 -25.83 -15.89
CA ASN A 62 9.09 -26.01 -15.50
C ASN A 62 9.35 -25.77 -13.99
N ILE A 63 8.53 -26.35 -13.13
CA ILE A 63 8.65 -26.17 -11.68
C ILE A 63 10.03 -26.56 -11.13
N GLN A 64 10.76 -27.48 -11.77
CA GLN A 64 12.07 -27.94 -11.33
C GLN A 64 13.14 -26.85 -11.41
N ASP A 65 13.01 -25.91 -12.34
CA ASP A 65 13.93 -24.80 -12.55
C ASP A 65 13.44 -23.49 -11.90
N THR A 66 12.25 -23.52 -11.27
CA THR A 66 11.64 -22.35 -10.65
C THR A 66 12.29 -22.03 -9.31
N GLU A 67 12.77 -20.80 -9.15
CA GLU A 67 13.37 -20.30 -7.91
C GLU A 67 12.32 -19.67 -6.98
N LEU A 68 11.34 -18.96 -7.55
CA LEU A 68 10.27 -18.28 -6.83
C LEU A 68 8.92 -18.56 -7.48
N ALA A 69 7.94 -18.97 -6.70
CA ALA A 69 6.56 -19.12 -7.14
C ALA A 69 5.65 -18.18 -6.36
N ILE A 70 4.81 -17.43 -7.08
CA ILE A 70 3.91 -16.42 -6.54
C ILE A 70 2.47 -16.79 -6.89
N ALA A 71 1.70 -17.25 -5.90
CA ALA A 71 0.30 -17.63 -6.08
C ALA A 71 -0.61 -16.44 -5.80
N MET A 72 -1.20 -15.85 -6.86
CA MET A 72 -2.00 -14.63 -6.84
C MET A 72 -3.41 -14.81 -7.41
N THR A 73 -3.93 -16.04 -7.41
CA THR A 73 -5.28 -16.31 -7.89
C THR A 73 -6.35 -15.64 -7.01
N GLU A 74 -7.58 -15.68 -7.44
CA GLU A 74 -8.70 -15.09 -6.70
C GLU A 74 -9.04 -15.84 -5.39
N TYR A 75 -8.71 -17.14 -5.31
CA TYR A 75 -9.12 -18.00 -4.21
C TYR A 75 -7.94 -18.36 -3.30
N ASP A 76 -8.09 -18.06 -2.01
CA ASP A 76 -7.06 -18.34 -0.99
C ASP A 76 -6.70 -19.83 -0.93
N GLU A 77 -7.72 -20.71 -1.02
CA GLU A 77 -7.56 -22.15 -0.97
C GLU A 77 -6.75 -22.66 -2.17
N VAL A 78 -6.97 -22.11 -3.36
CA VAL A 78 -6.20 -22.42 -4.57
C VAL A 78 -4.74 -22.02 -4.38
N ASN A 79 -4.49 -20.81 -3.85
CA ASN A 79 -3.14 -20.33 -3.60
C ASN A 79 -2.40 -21.21 -2.58
N LEU A 80 -3.09 -21.64 -1.52
CA LEU A 80 -2.54 -22.53 -0.50
C LEU A 80 -2.20 -23.90 -1.08
N VAL A 81 -3.14 -24.52 -1.82
CA VAL A 81 -2.94 -25.85 -2.42
C VAL A 81 -1.84 -25.82 -3.48
N ALA A 82 -1.82 -24.79 -4.33
CA ALA A 82 -0.79 -24.65 -5.36
C ALA A 82 0.61 -24.53 -4.73
N CYS A 83 0.79 -23.67 -3.73
CA CYS A 83 2.08 -23.55 -3.02
C CYS A 83 2.49 -24.86 -2.35
N GLN A 84 1.56 -25.57 -1.75
CA GLN A 84 1.84 -26.89 -1.14
C GLN A 84 2.27 -27.91 -2.20
N MET A 85 1.62 -27.94 -3.36
CA MET A 85 1.98 -28.82 -4.47
C MET A 85 3.37 -28.47 -5.01
N ILE A 86 3.68 -27.18 -5.17
CA ILE A 86 5.00 -26.70 -5.58
C ILE A 86 6.08 -27.21 -4.63
N LYS A 87 5.89 -27.05 -3.32
CA LYS A 87 6.84 -27.54 -2.31
C LYS A 87 7.01 -29.06 -2.32
N HIS A 88 5.97 -29.78 -2.71
CA HIS A 88 6.06 -31.23 -2.86
C HIS A 88 6.92 -31.60 -4.08
N LEU A 89 6.71 -30.93 -5.21
CA LEU A 89 7.45 -31.17 -6.46
C LEU A 89 8.90 -30.65 -6.41
N ASN A 90 9.10 -29.46 -5.85
CA ASN A 90 10.42 -28.84 -5.71
C ASN A 90 10.54 -28.08 -4.37
N LYS A 91 11.19 -28.71 -3.41
CA LYS A 91 11.40 -28.12 -2.06
C LYS A 91 12.26 -26.85 -2.04
N ARG A 92 13.05 -26.61 -3.09
CA ARG A 92 13.95 -25.44 -3.17
C ARG A 92 13.24 -24.19 -3.61
N THR A 93 12.13 -24.31 -4.36
CA THR A 93 11.34 -23.16 -4.80
C THR A 93 10.81 -22.40 -3.59
N LYS A 94 11.11 -21.10 -3.51
CA LYS A 94 10.45 -20.22 -2.55
C LYS A 94 9.01 -19.97 -2.99
N THR A 95 8.08 -19.98 -2.04
CA THR A 95 6.65 -19.82 -2.32
C THR A 95 6.08 -18.61 -1.61
N MET A 96 5.30 -17.82 -2.35
CA MET A 96 4.54 -16.70 -1.83
C MET A 96 3.07 -16.92 -2.17
N ALA A 97 2.17 -16.78 -1.19
CA ALA A 97 0.74 -16.95 -1.39
C ALA A 97 -0.03 -15.69 -0.98
N ARG A 98 -0.91 -15.22 -1.87
CA ARG A 98 -1.90 -14.21 -1.53
C ARG A 98 -3.00 -14.81 -0.69
N ILE A 99 -3.25 -14.23 0.49
CA ILE A 99 -4.29 -14.65 1.42
C ILE A 99 -5.10 -13.43 1.86
N ARG A 100 -6.41 -13.49 1.64
CA ARG A 100 -7.36 -12.41 1.99
C ARG A 100 -8.11 -12.69 3.29
N ALA A 101 -8.37 -13.96 3.59
CA ALA A 101 -9.13 -14.36 4.76
C ALA A 101 -8.30 -14.23 6.03
N ARG A 102 -8.85 -13.45 7.01
CA ARG A 102 -8.17 -13.22 8.30
C ARG A 102 -8.01 -14.49 9.12
N GLU A 103 -8.88 -15.45 8.90
CA GLU A 103 -8.91 -16.75 9.52
C GLU A 103 -7.59 -17.51 9.31
N TYR A 104 -6.95 -17.33 8.16
CA TYR A 104 -5.63 -17.90 7.86
C TYR A 104 -4.46 -17.06 8.43
N LEU A 105 -4.68 -15.76 8.67
CA LEU A 105 -3.60 -14.84 9.05
C LEU A 105 -3.47 -14.65 10.57
N LYS A 106 -4.46 -15.05 11.36
CA LYS A 106 -4.49 -14.82 12.82
C LYS A 106 -5.04 -16.03 13.59
N GLY A 107 -4.63 -16.13 14.86
CA GLY A 107 -5.13 -17.14 15.78
C GLY A 107 -4.74 -18.55 15.39
N LYS A 108 -5.68 -19.50 15.45
CA LYS A 108 -5.40 -20.92 15.13
C LYS A 108 -5.04 -21.15 13.67
N GLY A 109 -5.53 -20.30 12.76
CA GLY A 109 -5.21 -20.40 11.34
C GLY A 109 -3.75 -20.09 11.02
N SER A 110 -3.13 -19.10 11.69
CA SER A 110 -1.71 -18.78 11.46
C SER A 110 -0.78 -19.89 11.97
N GLN A 111 -1.19 -20.61 12.99
CA GLN A 111 -0.40 -21.72 13.57
C GLN A 111 -0.11 -22.84 12.57
N ILE A 112 -0.98 -23.06 11.57
CA ILE A 112 -0.80 -24.06 10.53
C ILE A 112 0.47 -23.76 9.71
N PHE A 113 0.77 -22.47 9.51
CA PHE A 113 1.96 -22.03 8.78
C PHE A 113 3.20 -21.96 9.68
N GLU A 114 3.05 -21.56 10.91
CA GLU A 114 4.13 -21.47 11.91
C GLU A 114 4.68 -22.83 12.28
N ASN A 115 3.82 -23.85 12.37
CA ASN A 115 4.20 -25.22 12.74
C ASN A 115 4.83 -26.02 11.58
N GLY A 116 4.92 -25.44 10.38
CA GLY A 116 5.50 -26.10 9.22
C GLY A 116 4.63 -27.21 8.59
N GLU A 117 3.36 -27.32 9.00
CA GLU A 117 2.40 -28.25 8.38
C GLU A 117 2.08 -27.84 6.93
N TYR A 118 2.03 -26.52 6.68
CA TYR A 118 1.98 -25.93 5.35
C TYR A 118 3.29 -25.21 5.03
N SER A 119 3.98 -25.69 4.02
CA SER A 119 5.29 -25.16 3.64
C SER A 119 5.15 -23.98 2.68
N ILE A 120 4.68 -22.83 3.19
CA ILE A 120 4.62 -21.56 2.46
C ILE A 120 5.59 -20.59 3.11
N ASP A 121 6.53 -20.05 2.33
CA ASP A 121 7.58 -19.20 2.88
C ASP A 121 7.07 -17.80 3.22
N VAL A 122 6.14 -17.25 2.41
CA VAL A 122 5.60 -15.90 2.61
C VAL A 122 4.10 -15.85 2.34
N LEU A 123 3.33 -15.34 3.32
CA LEU A 123 1.92 -15.01 3.13
C LEU A 123 1.76 -13.51 2.90
N ILE A 124 1.07 -13.14 1.83
CA ILE A 124 0.82 -11.76 1.45
C ILE A 124 -0.68 -11.46 1.52
N SER A 125 -1.04 -10.43 2.24
CA SER A 125 -2.38 -9.85 2.22
C SER A 125 -2.29 -8.40 1.76
N PRO A 126 -2.45 -8.12 0.45
CA PRO A 126 -2.35 -6.77 -0.10
C PRO A 126 -3.27 -5.79 0.63
N GLU A 127 -4.50 -6.18 0.90
CA GLU A 127 -5.46 -5.34 1.60
C GLU A 127 -5.02 -4.98 3.04
N THR A 128 -4.31 -5.88 3.70
CA THR A 128 -3.75 -5.62 5.03
C THR A 128 -2.56 -4.67 4.94
N LEU A 129 -1.64 -4.91 4.01
CA LEU A 129 -0.46 -4.06 3.80
C LEU A 129 -0.87 -2.63 3.44
N ILE A 130 -1.80 -2.45 2.51
CA ILE A 130 -2.32 -1.13 2.11
C ILE A 130 -3.00 -0.45 3.31
N THR A 131 -3.86 -1.17 4.04
CA THR A 131 -4.54 -0.60 5.21
C THR A 131 -3.56 -0.14 6.29
N GLU A 132 -2.52 -0.93 6.56
CA GLU A 132 -1.47 -0.58 7.53
C GLU A 132 -0.65 0.62 7.05
N TYR A 133 -0.32 0.66 5.76
CA TYR A 133 0.40 1.78 5.15
C TYR A 133 -0.40 3.09 5.26
N ILE A 134 -1.66 3.10 4.82
CA ILE A 134 -2.55 4.27 4.94
C ILE A 134 -2.71 4.67 6.41
N SER A 135 -2.91 3.70 7.32
CA SER A 135 -3.01 3.99 8.75
C SER A 135 -1.77 4.68 9.32
N LYS A 136 -0.56 4.33 8.84
CA LYS A 136 0.69 4.99 9.23
C LYS A 136 0.75 6.43 8.71
N LEU A 137 0.42 6.66 7.45
CA LEU A 137 0.36 8.00 6.86
C LEU A 137 -0.61 8.91 7.63
N VAL A 138 -1.81 8.42 7.92
CA VAL A 138 -2.81 9.18 8.70
C VAL A 138 -2.32 9.51 10.11
N GLN A 139 -1.51 8.66 10.74
CA GLN A 139 -0.95 8.88 12.08
C GLN A 139 0.29 9.78 12.11
N LEU A 140 0.88 10.07 10.95
CA LEU A 140 2.06 10.91 10.79
C LEU A 140 1.75 12.10 9.85
N PRO A 141 1.01 13.12 10.33
CA PRO A 141 0.67 14.28 9.53
C PRO A 141 1.92 14.93 8.91
N GLY A 142 1.87 15.19 7.61
CA GLY A 142 2.98 15.73 6.85
C GLY A 142 3.96 14.71 6.27
N ALA A 143 3.87 13.42 6.63
CA ALA A 143 4.59 12.37 5.93
C ALA A 143 3.98 12.16 4.53
N LEU A 144 4.85 12.00 3.52
CA LEU A 144 4.49 11.61 2.17
C LEU A 144 4.60 10.09 2.00
N GLN A 145 5.64 9.49 2.58
CA GLN A 145 5.86 8.04 2.56
C GLN A 145 6.34 7.54 3.92
N VAL A 146 5.99 6.30 4.25
CA VAL A 146 6.42 5.63 5.49
C VAL A 146 6.69 4.16 5.22
N LEU A 147 7.94 3.73 5.27
CA LEU A 147 8.37 2.34 5.09
C LEU A 147 9.06 1.83 6.36
N ASP A 148 8.61 0.70 6.88
CA ASP A 148 9.21 0.08 8.07
C ASP A 148 10.27 -0.95 7.66
N PHE A 149 11.36 -1.01 8.46
CA PHE A 149 12.44 -1.97 8.32
C PHE A 149 12.70 -2.71 9.63
N GLY A 150 13.17 -3.94 9.51
CA GLY A 150 13.57 -4.74 10.67
C GLY A 150 12.44 -4.94 11.69
N ASP A 151 11.28 -5.40 11.22
CA ASP A 151 10.09 -5.62 12.04
C ASP A 151 9.61 -4.35 12.77
N GLY A 152 9.72 -3.20 12.12
CA GLY A 152 9.28 -1.92 12.63
C GLY A 152 10.22 -1.28 13.67
N ARG A 153 11.47 -1.74 13.77
CA ARG A 153 12.48 -1.12 14.64
C ARG A 153 12.97 0.22 14.10
N ALA A 154 13.10 0.32 12.79
CA ALA A 154 13.43 1.55 12.08
C ALA A 154 12.37 1.81 11.00
N SER A 155 12.19 3.09 10.65
CA SER A 155 11.33 3.48 9.54
C SER A 155 12.04 4.52 8.69
N MET A 156 11.86 4.42 7.38
CA MET A 156 12.16 5.47 6.43
C MET A 156 10.89 6.29 6.24
N VAL A 157 11.03 7.60 6.35
CA VAL A 157 9.92 8.54 6.15
C VAL A 157 10.36 9.61 5.19
N SER A 158 9.51 9.98 4.24
CA SER A 158 9.73 11.18 3.44
C SER A 158 8.80 12.31 3.89
N VAL A 159 9.33 13.52 3.90
CA VAL A 159 8.61 14.75 4.21
C VAL A 159 9.06 15.86 3.28
N LYS A 160 8.14 16.76 2.93
CA LYS A 160 8.48 17.97 2.19
C LYS A 160 9.02 19.02 3.15
N ALA A 161 10.25 19.48 2.92
CA ALA A 161 10.84 20.60 3.64
C ALA A 161 10.09 21.89 3.34
N VAL A 162 9.87 22.70 4.37
CA VAL A 162 9.16 23.97 4.22
C VAL A 162 9.99 25.11 4.76
N GLU A 163 9.81 26.29 4.16
CA GLU A 163 10.48 27.52 4.60
C GLU A 163 10.23 27.80 6.09
N GLY A 164 11.26 28.19 6.83
CA GLY A 164 11.19 28.45 8.26
C GLY A 164 11.22 27.22 9.16
N ALA A 165 11.34 26.00 8.61
CA ALA A 165 11.62 24.83 9.43
C ALA A 165 13.06 24.85 9.95
N PRO A 166 13.35 24.32 11.16
CA PRO A 166 14.65 24.45 11.82
C PRO A 166 15.86 24.05 10.98
N ILE A 167 15.73 22.98 10.16
CA ILE A 167 16.85 22.47 9.33
C ILE A 167 16.80 22.98 7.88
N THR A 168 15.72 23.64 7.45
CA THR A 168 15.62 24.17 6.09
C THR A 168 16.55 25.35 5.91
N GLY A 169 17.41 25.31 4.88
CA GLY A 169 18.48 26.26 4.66
C GLY A 169 19.79 25.92 5.37
N HIS A 170 19.86 24.81 6.11
CA HIS A 170 21.01 24.33 6.86
C HIS A 170 21.61 23.06 6.26
N LYS A 171 22.83 22.71 6.69
CA LYS A 171 23.49 21.50 6.25
C LYS A 171 22.88 20.25 6.89
N VAL A 172 22.91 19.14 6.15
CA VAL A 172 22.45 17.84 6.66
C VAL A 172 23.17 17.44 7.94
N SER A 173 24.47 17.77 8.08
CA SER A 173 25.25 17.50 9.30
C SER A 173 24.69 18.19 10.55
N GLU A 174 24.07 19.36 10.42
CA GLU A 174 23.52 20.14 11.53
C GLU A 174 22.27 19.47 12.14
N LEU A 175 21.60 18.57 11.42
CA LEU A 175 20.48 17.82 11.97
C LEU A 175 20.82 17.07 13.26
N ARG A 176 22.08 16.60 13.40
CA ARG A 176 22.54 15.95 14.63
C ARG A 176 22.69 16.91 15.81
N GLU A 177 22.95 18.18 15.54
CA GLU A 177 23.06 19.20 16.57
C GLU A 177 21.67 19.57 17.11
N HIS A 178 20.66 19.61 16.23
CA HIS A 178 19.28 19.87 16.59
C HIS A 178 18.64 18.73 17.39
N ILE A 179 18.94 17.48 17.04
CA ILE A 179 18.37 16.29 17.68
C ILE A 179 19.45 15.27 18.08
N PRO A 180 20.35 15.62 19.02
CA PRO A 180 21.54 14.82 19.34
C PRO A 180 21.23 13.41 19.87
N ASN A 181 20.02 13.21 20.42
CA ASN A 181 19.58 11.92 20.98
C ASN A 181 18.72 11.11 20.00
N ALA A 182 18.58 11.55 18.75
CA ALA A 182 17.84 10.80 17.72
C ALA A 182 18.83 10.19 16.74
N ASP A 183 18.95 8.86 16.79
CA ASP A 183 19.69 8.12 15.78
C ASP A 183 18.93 8.21 14.46
N THR A 184 19.41 9.13 13.60
CA THR A 184 18.76 9.42 12.31
C THR A 184 19.78 9.72 11.23
N ARG A 185 19.40 9.40 9.99
CA ARG A 185 20.20 9.68 8.80
C ARG A 185 19.30 10.13 7.66
N VAL A 186 19.67 11.21 6.99
CA VAL A 186 19.07 11.56 5.70
C VAL A 186 19.63 10.59 4.66
N ALA A 187 18.75 9.84 4.03
CA ALA A 187 19.08 8.79 3.06
C ALA A 187 19.14 9.34 1.63
N ALA A 188 18.18 10.21 1.29
CA ALA A 188 18.08 10.86 -0.01
C ALA A 188 17.34 12.19 0.12
N ILE A 189 17.55 13.06 -0.86
CA ILE A 189 16.79 14.29 -1.09
C ILE A 189 16.30 14.24 -2.54
N TYR A 190 15.00 14.38 -2.75
CA TYR A 190 14.44 14.56 -4.09
C TYR A 190 14.17 16.04 -4.32
N ARG A 191 14.79 16.60 -5.34
CA ARG A 191 14.77 18.02 -5.68
C ARG A 191 14.72 18.18 -7.19
N GLU A 192 13.76 18.94 -7.70
CA GLU A 192 13.66 19.27 -9.15
C GLU A 192 13.79 18.02 -10.06
N GLU A 193 13.08 16.95 -9.69
CA GLU A 193 13.08 15.64 -10.39
C GLU A 193 14.38 14.84 -10.30
N GLU A 194 15.36 15.28 -9.49
CA GLU A 194 16.61 14.57 -9.28
C GLU A 194 16.72 13.97 -7.86
N ILE A 195 17.31 12.77 -7.79
CA ILE A 195 17.62 12.12 -6.52
C ILE A 195 19.05 12.44 -6.13
N ILE A 196 19.24 13.09 -4.97
CA ILE A 196 20.53 13.44 -4.39
C ILE A 196 20.77 12.49 -3.20
N ILE A 197 21.91 11.79 -3.23
CA ILE A 197 22.40 11.06 -2.04
C ILE A 197 23.27 12.05 -1.24
N PRO A 198 22.76 12.62 -0.14
CA PRO A 198 23.42 13.75 0.49
C PRO A 198 24.64 13.31 1.31
N SER A 199 25.64 14.18 1.29
CA SER A 199 26.72 14.23 2.27
C SER A 199 26.32 15.14 3.45
N GLY A 200 27.13 15.20 4.50
CA GLY A 200 26.90 16.15 5.60
C GLY A 200 26.97 17.62 5.20
N GLU A 201 27.64 17.94 4.09
CA GLU A 201 27.86 19.31 3.59
C GLU A 201 26.71 19.82 2.68
N ASP A 202 25.82 18.92 2.28
CA ASP A 202 24.66 19.29 1.46
C ASP A 202 23.60 20.00 2.28
N TYR A 203 22.89 20.93 1.64
CA TYR A 203 21.85 21.73 2.27
C TYR A 203 20.46 21.16 1.97
N ILE A 204 19.58 21.20 2.98
CA ILE A 204 18.16 20.96 2.80
C ILE A 204 17.51 22.30 2.42
N LYS A 205 16.81 22.35 1.27
CA LYS A 205 16.17 23.55 0.76
C LYS A 205 14.64 23.45 0.90
N ASP A 206 13.99 24.59 0.86
CA ASP A 206 12.53 24.65 0.76
C ASP A 206 12.06 23.89 -0.49
N GLY A 207 10.98 23.11 -0.32
CA GLY A 207 10.41 22.28 -1.39
C GLY A 207 11.06 20.91 -1.59
N ASP A 208 12.23 20.64 -0.97
CA ASP A 208 12.87 19.33 -1.04
C ASP A 208 11.97 18.25 -0.42
N GLU A 209 11.86 17.09 -1.07
CA GLU A 209 11.38 15.90 -0.40
C GLU A 209 12.56 15.18 0.25
N VAL A 210 12.58 15.15 1.59
CA VAL A 210 13.67 14.62 2.38
C VAL A 210 13.32 13.24 2.91
N PHE A 211 14.07 12.24 2.48
CA PHE A 211 13.98 10.86 2.97
C PHE A 211 14.94 10.64 4.13
N PHE A 212 14.42 10.30 5.28
CA PHE A 212 15.27 9.98 6.43
C PHE A 212 14.91 8.63 7.05
N ILE A 213 15.93 7.97 7.59
CA ILE A 213 15.79 6.72 8.34
C ILE A 213 16.03 7.02 9.81
N SER A 214 15.12 6.57 10.67
CA SER A 214 15.25 6.74 12.11
C SER A 214 14.54 5.62 12.87
N ALA A 215 14.93 5.44 14.14
CA ALA A 215 14.19 4.60 15.04
C ALA A 215 12.74 5.13 15.21
N LYS A 216 11.76 4.23 15.27
CA LYS A 216 10.32 4.56 15.30
C LYS A 216 9.95 5.63 16.33
N GLY A 217 10.58 5.62 17.51
CA GLY A 217 10.33 6.61 18.57
C GLY A 217 10.80 8.04 18.25
N ASN A 218 11.69 8.21 17.27
CA ASN A 218 12.30 9.49 16.92
C ASN A 218 11.66 10.16 15.69
N ILE A 219 10.86 9.43 14.90
CA ILE A 219 10.31 9.91 13.62
C ILE A 219 9.64 11.27 13.76
N LYS A 220 8.76 11.46 14.77
CA LYS A 220 8.04 12.71 14.96
C LYS A 220 8.96 13.89 15.32
N LYS A 221 10.08 13.63 15.99
CA LYS A 221 11.08 14.65 16.31
C LYS A 221 11.81 15.08 15.04
N VAL A 222 12.27 14.10 14.23
CA VAL A 222 12.96 14.39 12.98
C VAL A 222 12.05 15.14 12.01
N MET A 223 10.81 14.71 11.87
CA MET A 223 9.83 15.41 11.02
C MET A 223 9.66 16.88 11.43
N SER A 224 9.64 17.18 12.74
CA SER A 224 9.46 18.55 13.22
C SER A 224 10.65 19.47 12.93
N GLU A 225 11.84 18.94 12.64
CA GLU A 225 13.01 19.74 12.20
C GLU A 225 12.93 20.12 10.72
N ILE A 226 12.33 19.23 9.90
CA ILE A 226 12.23 19.40 8.44
C ILE A 226 10.95 20.18 8.09
N ARG A 227 9.92 20.02 8.91
CA ARG A 227 8.61 20.65 8.74
C ARG A 227 8.03 21.02 10.11
N PRO A 228 7.55 22.24 10.32
CA PRO A 228 6.82 22.61 11.54
C PRO A 228 5.66 21.64 11.76
N ARG A 229 5.35 21.36 13.01
CA ARG A 229 4.32 20.40 13.38
C ARG A 229 2.98 20.76 12.74
N ASP A 230 2.55 19.96 11.79
CA ASP A 230 1.16 19.95 11.38
C ASP A 230 0.28 19.61 12.60
N SER A 231 -0.85 20.25 12.72
CA SER A 231 -1.82 19.91 13.77
C SER A 231 -2.18 18.44 13.68
N LYS A 232 -2.30 17.75 14.81
CA LYS A 232 -2.77 16.35 14.81
C LYS A 232 -4.13 16.29 14.14
N TYR A 233 -4.26 15.37 13.22
CA TYR A 233 -5.57 15.07 12.61
C TYR A 233 -6.55 14.62 13.70
N LYS A 234 -7.79 15.05 13.59
CA LYS A 234 -8.89 14.70 14.50
C LYS A 234 -10.05 14.08 13.74
N ASN A 235 -10.31 14.59 12.55
CA ASN A 235 -11.48 14.25 11.74
C ASN A 235 -11.02 13.55 10.47
N ILE A 236 -11.37 12.27 10.35
CA ILE A 236 -11.03 11.44 9.21
C ILE A 236 -12.31 11.05 8.47
N MET A 237 -12.31 11.16 7.15
CA MET A 237 -13.39 10.68 6.31
C MET A 237 -12.87 9.66 5.31
N ILE A 238 -13.54 8.53 5.21
CA ILE A 238 -13.16 7.40 4.37
C ILE A 238 -14.25 7.20 3.31
N ALA A 239 -13.91 7.23 2.05
CA ALA A 239 -14.79 6.89 0.94
C ALA A 239 -14.57 5.43 0.52
N GLY A 240 -15.62 4.62 0.65
CA GLY A 240 -15.62 3.19 0.35
C GLY A 240 -15.58 2.29 1.58
N GLY A 241 -16.68 1.55 1.81
CA GLY A 241 -16.84 0.59 2.90
C GLY A 241 -16.41 -0.84 2.54
N GLY A 242 -15.53 -1.01 1.55
CA GLY A 242 -14.96 -2.29 1.16
C GLY A 242 -14.04 -2.89 2.23
N LYS A 243 -13.25 -3.91 1.84
CA LYS A 243 -12.33 -4.60 2.76
C LYS A 243 -11.30 -3.64 3.36
N ILE A 244 -10.73 -2.75 2.54
CA ILE A 244 -9.72 -1.76 2.96
C ILE A 244 -10.36 -0.71 3.86
N GLY A 245 -11.43 -0.04 3.41
CA GLY A 245 -12.07 1.05 4.16
C GLY A 245 -12.61 0.59 5.51
N ARG A 246 -13.26 -0.56 5.58
CA ARG A 246 -13.72 -1.15 6.85
C ARG A 246 -12.57 -1.41 7.82
N ARG A 247 -11.46 -2.00 7.34
CA ARG A 247 -10.27 -2.23 8.18
C ARG A 247 -9.64 -0.93 8.64
N LEU A 248 -9.55 0.05 7.74
CA LEU A 248 -9.01 1.36 8.03
C LEU A 248 -9.86 2.06 9.08
N ALA A 249 -11.19 2.13 8.90
CA ALA A 249 -12.10 2.67 9.90
C ALA A 249 -11.90 2.02 11.27
N LYS A 250 -11.82 0.67 11.31
CA LYS A 250 -11.61 -0.09 12.55
C LYS A 250 -10.28 0.22 13.25
N ILE A 251 -9.22 0.50 12.51
CA ILE A 251 -7.91 0.86 13.08
C ILE A 251 -7.91 2.31 13.58
N LEU A 252 -8.66 3.19 12.91
CA LEU A 252 -8.62 4.62 13.18
C LEU A 252 -9.67 5.08 14.22
N GLU A 253 -10.78 4.38 14.37
CA GLU A 253 -11.89 4.79 15.23
C GLU A 253 -11.50 4.98 16.71
N ASP A 254 -10.51 4.23 17.21
CA ASP A 254 -9.98 4.36 18.57
C ASP A 254 -8.87 5.43 18.70
N LYS A 255 -8.39 5.98 17.58
CA LYS A 255 -7.21 6.86 17.56
C LYS A 255 -7.55 8.31 17.23
N PHE A 256 -8.69 8.55 16.60
CA PHE A 256 -9.12 9.86 16.11
C PHE A 256 -10.46 10.24 16.71
N SER A 257 -10.70 11.54 16.83
CA SER A 257 -11.91 12.07 17.48
C SER A 257 -13.18 11.73 16.70
N VAL A 258 -13.10 11.82 15.39
CA VAL A 258 -14.22 11.50 14.48
C VAL A 258 -13.68 10.71 13.30
N VAL A 259 -14.26 9.55 13.05
CA VAL A 259 -14.05 8.77 11.84
C VAL A 259 -15.40 8.57 11.16
N LYS A 260 -15.53 9.03 9.91
CA LYS A 260 -16.70 8.84 9.07
C LYS A 260 -16.35 7.92 7.92
N ILE A 261 -17.27 7.04 7.52
CA ILE A 261 -17.12 6.18 6.35
C ILE A 261 -18.34 6.28 5.46
N ILE A 262 -18.12 6.61 4.19
CA ILE A 262 -19.17 6.72 3.16
C ILE A 262 -19.24 5.40 2.40
N GLU A 263 -20.44 4.80 2.33
CA GLU A 263 -20.68 3.56 1.59
C GLU A 263 -21.98 3.68 0.78
N LYS A 264 -21.86 3.41 -0.53
CA LYS A 264 -22.97 3.53 -1.49
C LYS A 264 -24.00 2.41 -1.32
N SER A 265 -23.56 1.20 -1.01
CA SER A 265 -24.45 0.05 -0.81
C SER A 265 -25.08 0.09 0.58
N ARG A 266 -26.40 0.28 0.66
CA ARG A 266 -27.14 0.28 1.92
C ARG A 266 -26.89 -0.99 2.74
N LYS A 267 -26.98 -2.16 2.09
CA LYS A 267 -26.71 -3.46 2.75
C LYS A 267 -25.32 -3.53 3.39
N ARG A 268 -24.31 -2.97 2.71
CA ARG A 268 -22.93 -2.91 3.24
C ARG A 268 -22.82 -1.87 4.35
N GLY A 269 -23.50 -0.73 4.22
CA GLY A 269 -23.59 0.29 5.27
C GLY A 269 -24.18 -0.26 6.56
N ASP A 270 -25.30 -1.01 6.49
CA ASP A 270 -25.90 -1.68 7.63
C ASP A 270 -24.90 -2.64 8.31
N TYR A 271 -24.22 -3.47 7.51
CA TYR A 271 -23.18 -4.37 8.01
C TYR A 271 -22.02 -3.62 8.69
N LEU A 272 -21.58 -2.47 8.13
CA LEU A 272 -20.52 -1.65 8.74
C LEU A 272 -20.96 -1.08 10.08
N SER A 273 -22.20 -0.59 10.17
CA SER A 273 -22.77 -0.03 11.41
C SER A 273 -22.88 -1.05 12.53
N GLU A 274 -23.03 -2.33 12.20
CA GLU A 274 -23.04 -3.43 13.17
C GLU A 274 -21.63 -3.87 13.61
N ASN A 275 -20.59 -3.57 12.83
CA ASN A 275 -19.22 -4.09 13.02
C ASN A 275 -18.17 -3.03 13.38
N LEU A 276 -18.52 -1.75 13.33
CA LEU A 276 -17.69 -0.63 13.79
C LEU A 276 -18.24 -0.12 15.13
N ASP A 277 -17.35 0.23 16.05
CA ASP A 277 -17.76 0.59 17.41
C ASP A 277 -18.09 2.08 17.54
N SER A 278 -17.34 2.97 16.90
CA SER A 278 -17.50 4.42 17.05
C SER A 278 -17.45 5.20 15.73
N ALA A 279 -17.06 4.56 14.63
CA ALA A 279 -17.06 5.22 13.33
C ALA A 279 -18.48 5.45 12.81
N LEU A 280 -18.73 6.64 12.28
CA LEU A 280 -20.03 7.02 11.72
C LEU A 280 -20.16 6.51 10.28
N VAL A 281 -21.18 5.71 10.00
CA VAL A 281 -21.43 5.16 8.68
C VAL A 281 -22.45 6.02 7.95
N LEU A 282 -22.05 6.56 6.80
CA LEU A 282 -22.85 7.41 5.93
C LEU A 282 -23.24 6.62 4.68
N ASN A 283 -24.53 6.57 4.37
CA ASN A 283 -24.99 5.88 3.17
C ASN A 283 -25.16 6.89 2.02
N GLY A 284 -24.28 6.81 1.02
CA GLY A 284 -24.29 7.70 -0.13
C GLY A 284 -23.12 7.49 -1.08
N ASP A 285 -23.07 8.30 -2.12
CA ASP A 285 -21.99 8.32 -3.08
C ASP A 285 -20.92 9.32 -2.64
N SER A 286 -19.67 8.91 -2.59
CA SER A 286 -18.54 9.79 -2.19
C SER A 286 -18.23 10.89 -3.22
N THR A 287 -18.83 10.83 -4.40
CA THR A 287 -18.75 11.88 -5.43
C THR A 287 -19.92 12.87 -5.39
N ASP A 288 -20.81 12.73 -4.43
CA ASP A 288 -21.93 13.62 -4.21
C ASP A 288 -21.48 14.85 -3.38
N GLU A 289 -21.48 16.03 -4.03
CA GLU A 289 -21.03 17.30 -3.46
C GLU A 289 -21.91 17.71 -2.25
N ASP A 290 -23.23 17.54 -2.36
CA ASP A 290 -24.16 17.93 -1.30
C ASP A 290 -23.94 17.08 -0.05
N LEU A 291 -23.77 15.77 -0.21
CA LEU A 291 -23.45 14.86 0.89
C LEU A 291 -22.16 15.25 1.61
N LEU A 292 -21.09 15.57 0.86
CA LEU A 292 -19.81 15.96 1.45
C LEU A 292 -19.93 17.26 2.24
N ILE A 293 -20.68 18.24 1.72
CA ILE A 293 -20.93 19.54 2.40
C ILE A 293 -21.75 19.31 3.67
N GLU A 294 -22.87 18.58 3.59
CA GLU A 294 -23.73 18.28 4.74
C GLU A 294 -22.95 17.57 5.86
N GLU A 295 -22.01 16.71 5.49
CA GLU A 295 -21.15 15.97 6.43
C GLU A 295 -19.91 16.75 6.88
N GLY A 296 -19.79 18.01 6.51
CA GLY A 296 -18.77 18.94 7.01
C GLY A 296 -17.37 18.66 6.50
N ILE A 297 -17.23 18.40 5.20
CA ILE A 297 -15.95 18.09 4.53
C ILE A 297 -14.88 19.14 4.80
N GLU A 298 -15.23 20.42 4.95
CA GLU A 298 -14.31 21.52 5.28
C GLU A 298 -13.57 21.35 6.62
N SER A 299 -14.16 20.59 7.54
CA SER A 299 -13.58 20.27 8.84
C SER A 299 -12.73 19.02 8.84
N VAL A 300 -12.68 18.28 7.71
CA VAL A 300 -11.95 17.03 7.59
C VAL A 300 -10.46 17.27 7.44
N ASP A 301 -9.68 16.66 8.32
CA ASP A 301 -8.23 16.76 8.28
C ASP A 301 -7.62 15.83 7.21
N MET A 302 -8.21 14.63 7.03
CA MET A 302 -7.77 13.64 6.03
C MET A 302 -8.96 12.93 5.41
N PHE A 303 -9.08 13.02 4.09
CA PHE A 303 -10.04 12.26 3.28
C PHE A 303 -9.30 11.10 2.60
N CYS A 304 -9.79 9.86 2.78
CA CYS A 304 -9.19 8.66 2.21
C CYS A 304 -10.15 7.99 1.24
N ALA A 305 -9.90 8.09 -0.06
CA ALA A 305 -10.68 7.41 -1.10
C ALA A 305 -10.09 6.01 -1.37
N VAL A 306 -10.82 4.97 -0.96
CA VAL A 306 -10.40 3.56 -1.00
C VAL A 306 -11.50 2.63 -1.51
N THR A 307 -12.25 3.10 -2.51
CA THR A 307 -13.25 2.29 -3.22
C THR A 307 -12.57 1.32 -4.19
N ASP A 308 -13.34 0.51 -4.89
CA ASP A 308 -12.89 -0.40 -5.94
C ASP A 308 -12.83 0.25 -7.34
N SER A 309 -13.18 1.53 -7.48
CA SER A 309 -13.10 2.32 -8.71
C SER A 309 -12.05 3.41 -8.58
N ASP A 310 -11.00 3.34 -9.42
CA ASP A 310 -9.96 4.37 -9.48
C ASP A 310 -10.56 5.73 -9.86
N GLU A 311 -11.51 5.76 -10.80
CA GLU A 311 -12.20 6.96 -11.26
C GLU A 311 -12.96 7.63 -10.09
N ALA A 312 -13.71 6.83 -9.31
CA ALA A 312 -14.44 7.35 -8.15
C ALA A 312 -13.48 7.85 -7.05
N ASN A 313 -12.36 7.16 -6.84
CA ASN A 313 -11.34 7.55 -5.87
C ASN A 313 -10.72 8.90 -6.25
N VAL A 314 -10.31 9.09 -7.50
CA VAL A 314 -9.77 10.36 -8.00
C VAL A 314 -10.81 11.48 -7.90
N MET A 315 -12.02 11.26 -8.43
CA MET A 315 -13.07 12.28 -8.45
C MET A 315 -13.48 12.72 -7.04
N SER A 316 -13.69 11.77 -6.13
CA SER A 316 -14.05 12.10 -4.75
C SER A 316 -12.91 12.80 -4.00
N SER A 317 -11.64 12.44 -4.26
CA SER A 317 -10.48 13.11 -3.67
C SER A 317 -10.34 14.55 -4.15
N LEU A 318 -10.47 14.79 -5.47
CA LEU A 318 -10.45 16.13 -6.07
C LEU A 318 -11.59 17.00 -5.51
N LEU A 319 -12.79 16.43 -5.44
CA LEU A 319 -13.95 17.12 -4.90
C LEU A 319 -13.77 17.45 -3.42
N ALA A 320 -13.35 16.49 -2.61
CA ALA A 320 -13.07 16.71 -1.19
C ALA A 320 -12.01 17.81 -0.97
N LYS A 321 -10.95 17.82 -1.78
CA LYS A 321 -9.91 18.85 -1.74
C LYS A 321 -10.48 20.24 -2.09
N LYS A 322 -11.26 20.32 -3.17
CA LYS A 322 -11.94 21.56 -3.61
C LYS A 322 -12.87 22.11 -2.53
N LEU A 323 -13.58 21.22 -1.81
CA LEU A 323 -14.52 21.58 -0.76
C LEU A 323 -13.86 21.87 0.61
N GLY A 324 -12.53 21.80 0.71
CA GLY A 324 -11.79 22.25 1.88
C GLY A 324 -11.19 21.16 2.78
N ALA A 325 -11.25 19.89 2.40
CA ALA A 325 -10.48 18.86 3.11
C ALA A 325 -9.00 19.22 3.11
N LYS A 326 -8.33 19.15 4.28
CA LYS A 326 -6.94 19.61 4.42
C LYS A 326 -5.97 18.75 3.63
N LYS A 327 -6.15 17.43 3.70
CA LYS A 327 -5.37 16.44 2.96
C LYS A 327 -6.30 15.41 2.34
N VAL A 328 -5.90 14.88 1.20
CA VAL A 328 -6.59 13.78 0.53
C VAL A 328 -5.59 12.67 0.22
N LEU A 329 -6.08 11.43 0.26
CA LEU A 329 -5.36 10.23 -0.13
C LEU A 329 -6.27 9.43 -1.05
N SER A 330 -5.76 9.01 -2.19
CA SER A 330 -6.49 8.22 -3.17
C SER A 330 -5.79 6.89 -3.40
N LEU A 331 -6.52 5.79 -3.28
CA LEU A 331 -6.04 4.48 -3.69
C LEU A 331 -6.27 4.33 -5.20
N MET A 332 -5.21 3.95 -5.91
CA MET A 332 -5.29 3.64 -7.34
C MET A 332 -4.65 2.30 -7.63
N ASN A 333 -5.28 1.56 -8.53
CA ASN A 333 -4.83 0.25 -8.96
C ASN A 333 -4.12 0.32 -10.33
N LYS A 334 -4.39 1.35 -11.14
CA LYS A 334 -3.81 1.50 -12.49
C LYS A 334 -2.77 2.61 -12.51
N GLN A 335 -1.55 2.26 -12.90
CA GLN A 335 -0.43 3.20 -13.02
C GLN A 335 -0.70 4.32 -14.04
N SER A 336 -1.46 4.03 -15.10
CA SER A 336 -1.84 5.03 -16.12
C SER A 336 -2.58 6.26 -15.58
N PHE A 337 -3.21 6.18 -14.40
CA PHE A 337 -3.83 7.33 -13.76
C PHE A 337 -2.82 8.20 -12.99
N LEU A 338 -1.67 7.66 -12.60
CA LEU A 338 -0.63 8.42 -11.88
C LEU A 338 -0.07 9.54 -12.74
N ASP A 339 0.20 9.26 -14.02
CA ASP A 339 0.75 10.23 -14.97
C ASP A 339 -0.18 11.41 -15.22
N LEU A 340 -1.51 11.19 -15.16
CA LEU A 340 -2.51 12.23 -15.31
C LEU A 340 -2.59 13.17 -14.09
N ILE A 341 -2.20 12.69 -12.92
CA ILE A 341 -2.36 13.40 -11.64
C ILE A 341 -1.10 14.14 -11.26
N HIS A 342 0.10 13.67 -11.66
CA HIS A 342 1.37 14.38 -11.44
C HIS A 342 1.41 15.78 -12.07
N GLN A 343 0.49 16.12 -12.97
CA GLN A 343 0.38 17.45 -13.58
C GLN A 343 -0.46 18.46 -12.78
N GLY A 344 -1.03 18.12 -11.64
CA GLY A 344 -1.87 19.07 -10.88
C GLY A 344 -2.27 18.60 -9.49
N GLU A 345 -2.23 19.48 -8.59
CA GLU A 345 -2.98 19.76 -7.35
C GLU A 345 -3.39 18.62 -6.35
N VAL A 346 -3.11 17.34 -6.57
CA VAL A 346 -3.49 16.26 -5.64
C VAL A 346 -2.24 15.57 -5.11
N ASP A 347 -2.01 15.69 -3.81
CA ASP A 347 -1.06 14.84 -3.07
C ASP A 347 -1.65 13.41 -2.99
N ILE A 348 -1.17 12.50 -3.82
CA ILE A 348 -1.57 11.10 -3.89
C ILE A 348 -0.50 10.27 -3.24
#